data_3910afa0314b2da0e05745cb201b68ff
#
_entry.id   3910afa0314b2da0e05745cb201b68ff
#
_cell.length_a   1.000
_cell.length_b   1.000
_cell.length_c   1.000
_cell.angle_alpha   90.00
_cell.angle_beta   90.00
_cell.angle_gamma   90.00
#
_symmetry.space_group_name_H-M   'P 1'
#
loop_
_entity.id
_entity.type
_entity.pdbx_description
1 polymer ?
#
loop_
_entity_poly.entity_id
_entity_poly.type
_entity_poly.pdbx_seq_one_letter_code
_entity_poly.pdbx_strand_id
1 'polypeptide(L)'
;MENPITKYKACLARYLPQEAVEPMFVLLTQTNKVRFRITRGRRSKLGDYRCPYDGHECHEITVNGDLNPHYFLLVLLHEVGHLNTWKLHRGHVSPHGHEWQQEYRSLLTTYLELFPPDVAALIAQYVRYLPLNRALARQIEMQLRHYDKNYNPDQDVTLDTLPIGTCFRIKDRNFPTLQSLEKRRTRYKCRDVKSGSLYLVSGTAPVEVADDRAGCRHGE
;
A
#
# COMPACT_ATOMS: atom_id res chain seq x y z
N MET A 1 -1.83 36.37 -7.37
CA MET A 1 -2.50 35.03 -7.44
C MET A 1 -1.42 33.99 -7.76
N GLU A 2 -1.24 32.99 -6.91
CA GLU A 2 -0.27 31.91 -7.17
C GLU A 2 -0.63 31.15 -8.46
N ASN A 3 0.39 30.84 -9.26
CA ASN A 3 0.22 30.05 -10.48
C ASN A 3 -0.35 28.67 -10.12
N PRO A 4 -1.40 28.18 -10.81
CA PRO A 4 -1.96 26.82 -10.59
C PRO A 4 -0.93 25.70 -10.60
N ILE A 5 0.12 25.83 -11.40
CA ILE A 5 1.26 24.89 -11.48
C ILE A 5 2.04 24.86 -10.16
N THR A 6 2.37 26.04 -9.62
CA THR A 6 3.09 26.17 -8.33
C THR A 6 2.29 25.54 -7.19
N LYS A 7 0.98 25.80 -7.17
CA LYS A 7 0.08 25.25 -6.16
C LYS A 7 -0.01 23.72 -6.24
N TYR A 8 0.02 23.16 -7.45
CA TYR A 8 -0.02 21.70 -7.65
C TYR A 8 1.28 21.04 -7.18
N LYS A 9 2.44 21.58 -7.54
CA LYS A 9 3.75 21.12 -7.05
C LYS A 9 3.86 21.21 -5.53
N ALA A 10 3.44 22.32 -4.94
CA ALA A 10 3.41 22.51 -3.48
C ALA A 10 2.50 21.49 -2.78
N CYS A 11 1.42 21.06 -3.43
CA CYS A 11 0.58 19.99 -2.93
C CYS A 11 1.31 18.64 -2.94
N LEU A 12 1.97 18.28 -4.03
CA LEU A 12 2.76 17.04 -4.15
C LEU A 12 3.93 16.99 -3.15
N ALA A 13 4.61 18.11 -2.94
CA ALA A 13 5.75 18.22 -2.02
C ALA A 13 5.40 17.91 -0.54
N ARG A 14 4.13 17.91 -0.19
CA ARG A 14 3.66 17.54 1.16
C ARG A 14 3.63 16.04 1.39
N TYR A 15 3.60 15.25 0.32
CA TYR A 15 3.32 13.81 0.37
C TYR A 15 4.39 12.95 -0.29
N LEU A 16 5.26 13.53 -1.09
CA LEU A 16 6.34 12.85 -1.80
C LEU A 16 7.70 13.16 -1.18
N PRO A 17 8.70 12.28 -1.35
CA PRO A 17 10.11 12.66 -1.17
C PRO A 17 10.43 13.86 -2.06
N GLN A 18 11.31 14.76 -1.59
CA GLN A 18 11.61 16.01 -2.29
C GLN A 18 12.10 15.77 -3.72
N GLU A 19 12.91 14.75 -3.92
CA GLU A 19 13.49 14.37 -5.21
C GLU A 19 12.44 13.82 -6.19
N ALA A 20 11.32 13.29 -5.66
CA ALA A 20 10.24 12.74 -6.44
C ALA A 20 9.22 13.79 -6.91
N VAL A 21 9.22 14.99 -6.35
CA VAL A 21 8.19 16.01 -6.64
C VAL A 21 8.17 16.39 -8.11
N GLU A 22 9.32 16.74 -8.68
CA GLU A 22 9.42 17.17 -10.07
C GLU A 22 9.13 16.02 -11.04
N PRO A 23 9.75 14.83 -10.91
CA PRO A 23 9.42 13.69 -11.78
C PRO A 23 7.95 13.31 -11.75
N MET A 24 7.32 13.28 -10.58
CA MET A 24 5.89 12.93 -10.46
C MET A 24 4.97 14.02 -10.97
N PHE A 25 5.35 15.29 -10.81
CA PHE A 25 4.62 16.40 -11.40
C PHE A 25 4.61 16.29 -12.94
N VAL A 26 5.78 16.07 -13.55
CA VAL A 26 5.91 15.88 -15.01
C VAL A 26 5.08 14.66 -15.44
N LEU A 27 5.21 13.52 -14.79
CA LEU A 27 4.49 12.29 -15.09
C LEU A 27 2.96 12.48 -15.09
N LEU A 28 2.43 13.18 -14.09
CA LEU A 28 1.00 13.43 -13.95
C LEU A 28 0.47 14.48 -14.94
N THR A 29 1.30 15.46 -15.34
CA THR A 29 0.88 16.55 -16.23
C THR A 29 1.10 16.28 -17.71
N GLN A 30 1.99 15.35 -18.07
CA GLN A 30 2.19 14.90 -19.46
C GLN A 30 0.94 14.25 -20.05
N THR A 31 0.03 13.77 -19.20
CA THR A 31 -1.24 13.21 -19.64
C THR A 31 -2.34 14.23 -19.50
N ASN A 32 -2.81 14.76 -20.63
CA ASN A 32 -4.02 15.57 -20.66
C ASN A 32 -5.20 14.78 -20.08
N LYS A 33 -6.03 15.45 -19.27
CA LYS A 33 -7.24 14.87 -18.65
C LYS A 33 -6.98 13.85 -17.53
N VAL A 34 -5.91 14.03 -16.72
CA VAL A 34 -5.77 13.31 -15.44
C VAL A 34 -6.14 14.22 -14.26
N ARG A 35 -7.10 13.79 -13.48
CA ARG A 35 -7.43 14.41 -12.19
C ARG A 35 -6.77 13.62 -11.08
N PHE A 36 -5.79 14.23 -10.43
CA PHE A 36 -5.14 13.65 -9.25
C PHE A 36 -5.73 14.24 -7.97
N ARG A 37 -6.04 13.39 -6.98
CA ARG A 37 -6.57 13.82 -5.68
C ARG A 37 -5.94 13.01 -4.55
N ILE A 38 -5.66 13.68 -3.45
CA ILE A 38 -5.24 13.08 -2.19
C ILE A 38 -6.48 12.91 -1.32
N THR A 39 -6.66 11.73 -0.78
CA THR A 39 -7.84 11.38 0.04
C THR A 39 -7.45 11.20 1.50
N ARG A 40 -8.43 11.27 2.39
CA ARG A 40 -8.26 10.78 3.77
C ARG A 40 -7.94 9.29 3.73
N GLY A 41 -7.23 8.78 4.73
CA GLY A 41 -6.91 7.37 4.85
C GLY A 41 -8.14 6.47 4.72
N ARG A 42 -8.12 5.58 3.73
CA ARG A 42 -9.17 4.59 3.48
C ARG A 42 -8.69 3.23 3.97
N ARG A 43 -9.59 2.45 4.56
CA ARG A 43 -9.26 1.12 5.08
C ARG A 43 -9.21 0.03 4.01
N SER A 44 -9.93 0.21 2.91
CA SER A 44 -10.11 -0.82 1.87
C SER A 44 -9.08 -0.76 0.76
N LYS A 45 -8.46 0.43 0.52
CA LYS A 45 -7.49 0.66 -0.56
C LYS A 45 -6.59 1.86 -0.23
N LEU A 46 -5.35 1.80 -0.70
CA LEU A 46 -4.34 2.86 -0.53
C LEU A 46 -4.37 3.87 -1.68
N GLY A 47 -4.65 3.39 -2.88
CA GLY A 47 -4.86 4.15 -4.10
C GLY A 47 -6.10 3.71 -4.85
N ASP A 48 -6.43 4.39 -5.94
CA ASP A 48 -7.52 4.04 -6.84
C ASP A 48 -7.35 4.76 -8.18
N TYR A 49 -7.34 4.02 -9.26
CA TYR A 49 -7.41 4.55 -10.61
C TYR A 49 -8.80 4.29 -11.20
N ARG A 50 -9.35 5.30 -11.86
CA ARG A 50 -10.59 5.19 -12.63
C ARG A 50 -10.38 5.71 -14.04
N CYS A 51 -10.78 4.91 -15.02
CA CYS A 51 -10.81 5.33 -16.42
C CYS A 51 -11.98 6.30 -16.68
N PRO A 52 -11.93 7.05 -17.77
CA PRO A 52 -13.08 7.83 -18.25
C PRO A 52 -14.30 6.93 -18.46
N TYR A 53 -15.48 7.42 -18.10
CA TYR A 53 -16.77 6.77 -18.33
C TYR A 53 -17.83 7.83 -18.66
N ASP A 54 -19.05 7.42 -19.00
CA ASP A 54 -20.11 8.33 -19.42
C ASP A 54 -20.29 9.52 -18.47
N GLY A 55 -20.17 10.73 -19.02
CA GLY A 55 -20.23 11.99 -18.25
C GLY A 55 -18.94 12.41 -17.55
N HIS A 56 -17.88 11.57 -17.55
CA HIS A 56 -16.58 11.87 -16.96
C HIS A 56 -15.44 11.64 -17.96
N GLU A 57 -14.98 12.70 -18.60
CA GLU A 57 -13.93 12.62 -19.63
C GLU A 57 -12.50 12.46 -19.10
N CYS A 58 -12.30 12.58 -17.79
CA CYS A 58 -10.98 12.56 -17.19
C CYS A 58 -10.69 11.23 -16.51
N HIS A 59 -9.43 10.79 -16.61
CA HIS A 59 -8.88 9.79 -15.73
C HIS A 59 -8.82 10.34 -14.30
N GLU A 60 -9.11 9.52 -13.31
CA GLU A 60 -8.98 9.92 -11.91
C GLU A 60 -7.99 9.00 -11.21
N ILE A 61 -6.98 9.59 -10.56
CA ILE A 61 -6.06 8.90 -9.65
C ILE A 61 -6.25 9.47 -8.25
N THR A 62 -6.44 8.60 -7.26
CA THR A 62 -6.49 9.00 -5.86
C THR A 62 -5.49 8.20 -5.03
N VAL A 63 -4.81 8.86 -4.10
CA VAL A 63 -3.89 8.23 -3.14
C VAL A 63 -4.23 8.70 -1.73
N ASN A 64 -4.10 7.82 -0.75
CA ASN A 64 -4.31 8.15 0.65
C ASN A 64 -3.19 9.06 1.16
N GLY A 65 -3.56 10.15 1.86
CA GLY A 65 -2.63 11.15 2.38
C GLY A 65 -2.06 10.84 3.77
N ASP A 66 -2.37 9.69 4.35
CA ASP A 66 -1.83 9.19 5.63
C ASP A 66 -0.63 8.25 5.47
N LEU A 67 -0.18 8.02 4.24
CA LEU A 67 1.01 7.24 3.94
C LEU A 67 2.30 8.05 4.17
N ASN A 68 3.39 7.36 4.56
CA ASN A 68 4.70 8.00 4.50
C ASN A 68 5.11 8.33 3.05
N PRO A 69 6.03 9.28 2.82
CA PRO A 69 6.34 9.77 1.48
C PRO A 69 6.78 8.70 0.48
N HIS A 70 7.56 7.71 0.90
CA HIS A 70 8.05 6.64 0.02
C HIS A 70 6.94 5.62 -0.30
N TYR A 71 6.07 5.34 0.66
CA TYR A 71 4.91 4.47 0.41
C TYR A 71 3.88 5.18 -0.47
N PHE A 72 3.70 6.49 -0.29
CA PHE A 72 2.87 7.30 -1.18
C PHE A 72 3.38 7.24 -2.62
N LEU A 73 4.69 7.38 -2.84
CA LEU A 73 5.32 7.25 -4.15
C LEU A 73 5.05 5.87 -4.77
N LEU A 74 5.22 4.78 -4.01
CA LEU A 74 4.97 3.43 -4.50
C LEU A 74 3.52 3.24 -4.96
N VAL A 75 2.56 3.72 -4.15
CA VAL A 75 1.12 3.65 -4.48
C VAL A 75 0.79 4.53 -5.67
N LEU A 76 1.35 5.73 -5.77
CA LEU A 76 1.15 6.60 -6.93
C LEU A 76 1.62 5.93 -8.22
N LEU A 77 2.81 5.33 -8.24
CA LEU A 77 3.33 4.60 -9.41
C LEU A 77 2.45 3.38 -9.76
N HIS A 78 1.86 2.71 -8.77
CA HIS A 78 0.89 1.63 -8.99
C HIS A 78 -0.34 2.11 -9.77
N GLU A 79 -0.93 3.25 -9.37
CA GLU A 79 -2.10 3.82 -10.01
C GLU A 79 -1.77 4.40 -11.41
N VAL A 80 -0.55 4.94 -11.59
CA VAL A 80 -0.05 5.34 -12.91
C VAL A 80 0.15 4.12 -13.81
N GLY A 81 0.55 2.98 -13.26
CA GLY A 81 0.59 1.70 -13.99
C GLY A 81 -0.77 1.33 -14.60
N HIS A 82 -1.86 1.51 -13.84
CA HIS A 82 -3.22 1.33 -14.37
C HIS A 82 -3.57 2.33 -15.46
N LEU A 83 -3.20 3.60 -15.29
CA LEU A 83 -3.40 4.64 -16.31
C LEU A 83 -2.69 4.29 -17.63
N ASN A 84 -1.42 3.90 -17.56
CA ASN A 84 -0.63 3.54 -18.74
C ASN A 84 -1.22 2.32 -19.44
N THR A 85 -1.54 1.28 -18.68
CA THR A 85 -2.19 0.07 -19.21
C THR A 85 -3.50 0.40 -19.92
N TRP A 86 -4.33 1.24 -19.32
CA TRP A 86 -5.59 1.65 -19.96
C TRP A 86 -5.35 2.44 -21.26
N LYS A 87 -4.36 3.32 -21.29
CA LYS A 87 -4.02 4.07 -22.53
C LYS A 87 -3.65 3.16 -23.68
N LEU A 88 -2.89 2.09 -23.40
CA LEU A 88 -2.43 1.14 -24.40
C LEU A 88 -3.53 0.15 -24.81
N HIS A 89 -4.31 -0.34 -23.87
CA HIS A 89 -5.21 -1.48 -24.06
C HIS A 89 -6.70 -1.16 -23.91
N ARG A 90 -7.06 0.10 -23.58
CA ARG A 90 -8.46 0.57 -23.49
C ARG A 90 -9.40 -0.30 -22.64
N GLY A 91 -8.87 -0.91 -21.58
CA GLY A 91 -9.64 -1.74 -20.67
C GLY A 91 -9.88 -3.19 -21.12
N HIS A 92 -9.28 -3.62 -22.22
CA HIS A 92 -9.42 -4.99 -22.74
C HIS A 92 -8.51 -6.03 -22.06
N VAL A 93 -7.88 -5.66 -20.95
CA VAL A 93 -6.95 -6.52 -20.18
C VAL A 93 -7.35 -6.61 -18.72
N SER A 94 -6.94 -7.70 -18.07
CA SER A 94 -7.25 -7.93 -16.65
C SER A 94 -6.53 -6.93 -15.74
N PRO A 95 -7.20 -6.39 -14.71
CA PRO A 95 -6.53 -5.62 -13.67
C PRO A 95 -5.38 -6.43 -13.05
N HIS A 96 -4.19 -5.84 -12.94
CA HIS A 96 -2.97 -6.50 -12.48
C HIS A 96 -2.52 -7.72 -13.31
N GLY A 97 -3.05 -7.85 -14.55
CA GLY A 97 -2.63 -8.83 -15.54
C GLY A 97 -1.19 -8.60 -16.02
N HIS A 98 -0.77 -9.37 -17.02
CA HIS A 98 0.59 -9.32 -17.56
C HIS A 98 0.95 -7.90 -18.07
N GLU A 99 0.05 -7.25 -18.77
CA GLU A 99 0.22 -5.91 -19.36
C GLU A 99 0.41 -4.85 -18.28
N TRP A 100 -0.42 -4.88 -17.22
CA TRP A 100 -0.24 -3.99 -16.08
C TRP A 100 1.09 -4.25 -15.36
N GLN A 101 1.48 -5.50 -15.18
CA GLN A 101 2.75 -5.84 -14.54
C GLN A 101 3.96 -5.35 -15.34
N GLN A 102 3.89 -5.34 -16.66
CA GLN A 102 4.92 -4.76 -17.52
C GLN A 102 5.04 -3.25 -17.31
N GLU A 103 3.91 -2.51 -17.34
CA GLU A 103 3.88 -1.07 -17.12
C GLU A 103 4.37 -0.70 -15.71
N TYR A 104 3.91 -1.39 -14.68
CA TYR A 104 4.33 -1.14 -13.32
C TYR A 104 5.81 -1.45 -13.10
N ARG A 105 6.31 -2.53 -13.68
CA ARG A 105 7.74 -2.86 -13.69
C ARG A 105 8.57 -1.75 -14.34
N SER A 106 8.13 -1.24 -15.49
CA SER A 106 8.80 -0.14 -16.20
C SER A 106 8.87 1.10 -15.33
N LEU A 107 7.76 1.50 -14.71
CA LEU A 107 7.71 2.65 -13.80
C LEU A 107 8.64 2.48 -12.61
N LEU A 108 8.60 1.34 -11.93
CA LEU A 108 9.46 1.07 -10.78
C LEU A 108 10.95 1.07 -11.16
N THR A 109 11.30 0.59 -12.35
CA THR A 109 12.67 0.62 -12.85
C THR A 109 13.11 2.04 -13.17
N THR A 110 12.26 2.82 -13.82
CA THR A 110 12.56 4.22 -14.20
C THR A 110 12.76 5.13 -12.98
N TYR A 111 12.00 4.91 -11.93
CA TYR A 111 11.98 5.75 -10.73
C TYR A 111 12.64 5.09 -9.52
N LEU A 112 13.46 4.06 -9.74
CA LEU A 112 14.09 3.27 -8.68
C LEU A 112 14.93 4.13 -7.71
N GLU A 113 15.67 5.08 -8.24
CA GLU A 113 16.57 5.97 -7.47
C GLU A 113 15.82 6.95 -6.55
N LEU A 114 14.50 7.10 -6.71
CA LEU A 114 13.68 7.94 -5.83
C LEU A 114 13.31 7.23 -4.51
N PHE A 115 13.65 5.96 -4.37
CA PHE A 115 13.44 5.20 -3.15
C PHE A 115 14.72 5.11 -2.31
N PRO A 116 14.58 4.98 -0.98
CA PRO A 116 15.74 4.71 -0.11
C PRO A 116 16.48 3.45 -0.53
N PRO A 117 17.81 3.35 -0.31
CA PRO A 117 18.62 2.23 -0.83
C PRO A 117 18.14 0.84 -0.41
N ASP A 118 17.64 0.69 0.81
CA ASP A 118 17.09 -0.56 1.34
C ASP A 118 15.78 -0.97 0.65
N VAL A 119 14.90 -0.02 0.39
CA VAL A 119 13.66 -0.22 -0.37
C VAL A 119 13.97 -0.46 -1.85
N ALA A 120 14.89 0.32 -2.43
CA ALA A 120 15.32 0.20 -3.83
C ALA A 120 15.91 -1.20 -4.12
N ALA A 121 16.71 -1.76 -3.20
CA ALA A 121 17.25 -3.10 -3.33
C ALA A 121 16.15 -4.17 -3.41
N LEU A 122 15.08 -4.05 -2.63
CA LEU A 122 13.91 -4.95 -2.70
C LEU A 122 13.11 -4.74 -3.97
N ILE A 123 12.92 -3.50 -4.40
CA ILE A 123 12.23 -3.17 -5.67
C ILE A 123 13.01 -3.75 -6.84
N ALA A 124 14.34 -3.61 -6.90
CA ALA A 124 15.16 -4.17 -7.95
C ALA A 124 15.03 -5.70 -8.06
N GLN A 125 14.92 -6.40 -6.93
CA GLN A 125 14.63 -7.84 -6.92
C GLN A 125 13.20 -8.14 -7.40
N TYR A 126 12.22 -7.32 -6.97
CA TYR A 126 10.81 -7.47 -7.31
C TYR A 126 10.54 -7.35 -8.80
N VAL A 127 11.20 -6.38 -9.46
CA VAL A 127 11.01 -6.12 -10.89
C VAL A 127 11.88 -7.00 -11.81
N ARG A 128 12.73 -7.85 -11.25
CA ARG A 128 13.68 -8.66 -12.04
C ARG A 128 12.99 -9.66 -12.97
N TYR A 129 11.87 -10.25 -12.52
CA TYR A 129 11.15 -11.28 -13.27
C TYR A 129 9.64 -11.03 -13.26
N LEU A 130 8.97 -11.49 -14.31
CA LEU A 130 7.51 -11.59 -14.37
C LEU A 130 7.09 -13.08 -14.26
N PRO A 131 5.98 -13.37 -13.62
CA PRO A 131 5.06 -12.47 -12.91
C PRO A 131 5.69 -11.88 -11.64
N LEU A 132 5.27 -10.67 -11.27
CA LEU A 132 5.78 -9.97 -10.09
C LEU A 132 5.52 -10.79 -8.81
N ASN A 133 6.57 -10.94 -8.00
CA ASN A 133 6.55 -11.81 -6.83
C ASN A 133 5.81 -11.16 -5.65
N ARG A 134 4.68 -11.74 -5.23
CA ARG A 134 3.86 -11.23 -4.13
C ARG A 134 4.57 -11.23 -2.77
N ALA A 135 5.52 -12.15 -2.55
CA ALA A 135 6.27 -12.17 -1.29
C ALA A 135 7.23 -10.97 -1.22
N LEU A 136 7.91 -10.63 -2.32
CA LEU A 136 8.74 -9.44 -2.42
C LEU A 136 7.91 -8.15 -2.30
N ALA A 137 6.74 -8.07 -2.95
CA ALA A 137 5.83 -6.93 -2.78
C ALA A 137 5.53 -6.68 -1.29
N ARG A 138 5.25 -7.75 -0.54
CA ARG A 138 5.00 -7.67 0.89
C ARG A 138 6.23 -7.23 1.69
N GLN A 139 7.43 -7.70 1.33
CA GLN A 139 8.67 -7.24 1.98
C GLN A 139 8.90 -5.74 1.75
N ILE A 140 8.64 -5.25 0.54
CA ILE A 140 8.69 -3.81 0.21
C ILE A 140 7.72 -3.03 1.10
N GLU A 141 6.46 -3.48 1.21
CA GLU A 141 5.47 -2.84 2.07
C GLU A 141 5.89 -2.82 3.55
N MET A 142 6.48 -3.90 4.05
CA MET A 142 7.00 -3.96 5.42
C MET A 142 8.18 -3.01 5.60
N GLN A 143 9.12 -2.99 4.65
CA GLN A 143 10.28 -2.11 4.70
C GLN A 143 9.87 -0.63 4.67
N LEU A 144 8.86 -0.28 3.86
CA LEU A 144 8.33 1.08 3.79
C LEU A 144 7.72 1.57 5.12
N ARG A 145 7.21 0.69 5.97
CA ARG A 145 6.70 1.08 7.30
C ARG A 145 7.77 1.62 8.22
N HIS A 146 9.04 1.27 8.03
CA HIS A 146 10.15 1.84 8.79
C HIS A 146 10.27 3.35 8.62
N TYR A 147 9.66 3.90 7.57
CA TYR A 147 9.62 5.33 7.25
C TYR A 147 8.35 6.03 7.79
N ASP A 148 7.48 5.33 8.50
CA ASP A 148 6.32 5.94 9.17
C ASP A 148 6.79 6.80 10.34
N LYS A 149 6.19 7.98 10.51
CA LYS A 149 6.58 8.96 11.54
C LYS A 149 6.58 8.40 12.95
N ASN A 150 5.72 7.45 13.23
CA ASN A 150 5.55 6.83 14.55
C ASN A 150 6.04 5.38 14.56
N TYR A 151 6.91 5.00 13.61
CA TYR A 151 7.47 3.65 13.60
C TYR A 151 8.34 3.41 14.83
N ASN A 152 8.02 2.35 15.56
CA ASN A 152 8.82 1.87 16.66
C ASN A 152 9.04 0.37 16.51
N PRO A 153 10.28 -0.09 16.21
CA PRO A 153 10.55 -1.51 15.96
C PRO A 153 10.15 -2.42 17.14
N ASP A 154 10.24 -1.92 18.36
CA ASP A 154 9.88 -2.67 19.57
C ASP A 154 8.36 -2.77 19.77
N GLN A 155 7.60 -1.88 19.15
CA GLN A 155 6.15 -1.81 19.28
C GLN A 155 5.41 -2.19 17.99
N ASP A 156 6.07 -2.16 16.83
CA ASP A 156 5.47 -2.44 15.54
C ASP A 156 5.52 -3.92 15.17
N VAL A 157 4.95 -4.71 16.08
CA VAL A 157 4.77 -6.15 15.91
C VAL A 157 3.68 -6.41 14.84
N THR A 158 3.95 -7.30 13.91
CA THR A 158 2.94 -7.78 12.95
C THR A 158 2.46 -9.17 13.36
N LEU A 159 1.26 -9.55 12.91
CA LEU A 159 0.70 -10.87 13.25
C LEU A 159 1.59 -12.04 12.81
N ASP A 160 2.37 -11.87 11.74
CA ASP A 160 3.31 -12.89 11.24
C ASP A 160 4.50 -13.15 12.19
N THR A 161 4.83 -12.21 13.05
CA THR A 161 5.93 -12.34 14.01
C THR A 161 5.50 -12.99 15.31
N LEU A 162 4.19 -13.15 15.52
CA LEU A 162 3.64 -13.75 16.73
C LEU A 162 3.44 -15.27 16.59
N PRO A 163 3.69 -16.05 17.64
CA PRO A 163 3.33 -17.46 17.68
C PRO A 163 1.82 -17.67 17.47
N ILE A 164 1.46 -18.83 16.88
CA ILE A 164 0.06 -19.24 16.82
C ILE A 164 -0.45 -19.47 18.24
N GLY A 165 -1.70 -19.10 18.50
CA GLY A 165 -2.30 -19.13 19.82
C GLY A 165 -2.23 -17.80 20.56
N THR A 166 -1.40 -16.85 20.11
CA THR A 166 -1.26 -15.53 20.74
C THR A 166 -2.55 -14.73 20.63
N CYS A 167 -2.93 -14.07 21.74
CA CYS A 167 -4.00 -13.11 21.78
C CYS A 167 -3.47 -11.71 21.48
N PHE A 168 -4.18 -10.99 20.62
CA PHE A 168 -3.74 -9.69 20.10
C PHE A 168 -4.91 -8.77 19.78
N ARG A 169 -4.63 -7.48 19.62
CA ARG A 169 -5.52 -6.46 19.05
C ARG A 169 -4.90 -5.89 17.78
N ILE A 170 -5.71 -5.58 16.79
CA ILE A 170 -5.24 -4.87 15.59
C ILE A 170 -5.07 -3.39 15.98
N LYS A 171 -3.85 -2.84 15.79
CA LYS A 171 -3.56 -1.42 16.02
C LYS A 171 -4.49 -0.52 15.22
N ASP A 172 -4.80 0.65 15.75
CA ASP A 172 -5.59 1.73 15.11
C ASP A 172 -7.00 1.31 14.64
N ARG A 173 -7.53 0.23 15.20
CA ARG A 173 -8.90 -0.24 14.92
C ARG A 173 -9.63 -0.55 16.20
N ASN A 174 -10.88 -0.11 16.28
CA ASN A 174 -11.79 -0.57 17.32
C ASN A 174 -12.24 -2.01 16.98
N PHE A 175 -11.29 -2.94 17.13
CA PHE A 175 -11.48 -4.37 16.86
C PHE A 175 -11.43 -5.14 18.18
N PRO A 176 -12.18 -6.23 18.31
CA PRO A 176 -12.10 -7.07 19.52
C PRO A 176 -10.72 -7.70 19.69
N THR A 177 -10.44 -8.22 20.86
CA THR A 177 -9.27 -9.06 21.11
C THR A 177 -9.45 -10.38 20.38
N LEU A 178 -8.48 -10.72 19.53
CA LEU A 178 -8.47 -11.92 18.71
C LEU A 178 -7.38 -12.89 19.17
N GLN A 179 -7.64 -14.18 19.02
CA GLN A 179 -6.63 -15.24 19.15
C GLN A 179 -6.30 -15.82 17.80
N SER A 180 -5.01 -15.92 17.44
CA SER A 180 -4.57 -16.58 16.22
C SER A 180 -4.69 -18.10 16.35
N LEU A 181 -5.38 -18.76 15.41
CA LEU A 181 -5.63 -20.21 15.44
C LEU A 181 -4.78 -20.97 14.44
N GLU A 182 -4.70 -20.45 13.21
CA GLU A 182 -4.11 -21.16 12.08
C GLU A 182 -3.55 -20.16 11.07
N LYS A 183 -2.32 -20.39 10.57
CA LYS A 183 -1.75 -19.65 9.46
C LYS A 183 -2.26 -20.26 8.14
N ARG A 184 -2.91 -19.42 7.33
CA ARG A 184 -3.18 -19.70 5.93
C ARG A 184 -2.16 -18.95 5.08
N ARG A 185 -2.16 -19.14 3.78
CA ARG A 185 -1.14 -18.62 2.84
C ARG A 185 -0.60 -17.21 3.16
N THR A 186 -1.48 -16.20 3.32
CA THR A 186 -1.12 -14.80 3.63
C THR A 186 -1.94 -14.22 4.78
N ARG A 187 -2.84 -14.99 5.35
CA ARG A 187 -3.77 -14.58 6.40
C ARG A 187 -3.77 -15.59 7.52
N TYR A 188 -4.20 -15.13 8.68
CA TYR A 188 -4.45 -15.99 9.84
C TYR A 188 -5.94 -16.12 10.07
N LYS A 189 -6.40 -17.34 10.31
CA LYS A 189 -7.71 -17.58 10.91
C LYS A 189 -7.60 -17.21 12.38
N CYS A 190 -8.41 -16.28 12.82
CA CYS A 190 -8.43 -15.78 14.18
C CYS A 190 -9.83 -15.89 14.76
N ARG A 191 -9.93 -16.03 16.07
CA ARG A 191 -11.19 -16.08 16.79
C ARG A 191 -11.28 -14.91 17.76
N ASP A 192 -12.39 -14.23 17.77
CA ASP A 192 -12.72 -13.27 18.82
C ASP A 192 -12.85 -14.00 20.17
N VAL A 193 -12.07 -13.55 21.13
CA VAL A 193 -12.00 -14.17 22.47
C VAL A 193 -13.35 -14.07 23.20
N LYS A 194 -14.15 -13.03 22.94
CA LYS A 194 -15.43 -12.82 23.62
C LYS A 194 -16.61 -13.48 22.89
N SER A 195 -16.73 -13.23 21.59
CA SER A 195 -17.91 -13.71 20.83
C SER A 195 -17.71 -15.06 20.17
N GLY A 196 -16.47 -15.56 20.06
CA GLY A 196 -16.14 -16.77 19.32
C GLY A 196 -16.17 -16.60 17.79
N SER A 197 -16.51 -15.42 17.27
CA SER A 197 -16.60 -15.14 15.84
C SER A 197 -15.26 -15.29 15.15
N LEU A 198 -15.28 -15.82 13.91
CA LEU A 198 -14.07 -16.09 13.15
C LEU A 198 -13.74 -14.94 12.19
N TYR A 199 -12.47 -14.59 12.12
CA TYR A 199 -11.93 -13.54 11.26
C TYR A 199 -10.75 -14.05 10.45
N LEU A 200 -10.53 -13.47 9.27
CA LEU A 200 -9.32 -13.64 8.48
C LEU A 200 -8.50 -12.35 8.53
N VAL A 201 -7.41 -12.37 9.27
CA VAL A 201 -6.52 -11.21 9.49
C VAL A 201 -5.26 -11.37 8.63
N SER A 202 -4.81 -10.29 7.98
CA SER A 202 -3.54 -10.28 7.25
C SER A 202 -2.38 -10.54 8.21
N GLY A 203 -1.43 -11.37 7.82
CA GLY A 203 -0.23 -11.57 8.62
C GLY A 203 0.62 -10.29 8.78
N THR A 204 0.54 -9.33 7.84
CA THR A 204 1.19 -8.01 7.94
C THR A 204 0.38 -7.00 8.74
N ALA A 205 -0.77 -7.36 9.31
CA ALA A 205 -1.51 -6.43 10.13
C ALA A 205 -0.68 -6.03 11.36
N PRO A 206 -0.52 -4.72 11.63
CA PRO A 206 0.10 -4.26 12.85
C PRO A 206 -0.77 -4.63 14.05
N VAL A 207 -0.17 -5.24 15.04
CA VAL A 207 -0.89 -5.77 16.20
C VAL A 207 -0.19 -5.40 17.52
N GLU A 208 -0.97 -5.39 18.58
CA GLU A 208 -0.49 -5.33 19.97
C GLU A 208 -0.82 -6.64 20.65
N VAL A 209 0.17 -7.24 21.32
CA VAL A 209 -0.08 -8.43 22.12
C VAL A 209 -1.03 -8.04 23.25
N ALA A 210 -2.12 -8.78 23.40
CA ALA A 210 -3.03 -8.58 24.51
C ALA A 210 -2.49 -9.37 25.73
N ASP A 211 -2.44 -8.70 26.89
CA ASP A 211 -2.03 -9.35 28.14
C ASP A 211 -2.89 -10.59 28.43
N ASP A 212 -2.28 -11.64 28.97
CA ASP A 212 -2.89 -12.95 29.29
C ASP A 212 -4.13 -12.88 30.21
N ARG A 213 -4.39 -11.72 30.81
CA ARG A 213 -5.56 -11.49 31.68
C ARG A 213 -6.89 -11.41 30.93
N ALA A 214 -6.89 -11.41 29.61
CA ALA A 214 -8.10 -11.26 28.78
C ALA A 214 -8.77 -12.58 28.38
N GLY A 215 -8.53 -13.69 29.07
CA GLY A 215 -9.29 -14.94 28.87
C GLY A 215 -8.74 -15.90 27.82
N CYS A 216 -7.49 -15.75 27.40
CA CYS A 216 -6.80 -16.71 26.56
C CYS A 216 -6.43 -17.95 27.36
N ARG A 217 -7.32 -18.94 27.45
CA ARG A 217 -6.94 -20.26 27.98
C ARG A 217 -6.09 -20.97 26.93
N HIS A 218 -4.84 -21.32 27.28
CA HIS A 218 -4.09 -22.32 26.53
C HIS A 218 -4.90 -23.61 26.61
N GLY A 219 -5.43 -24.05 25.47
CA GLY A 219 -6.02 -25.39 25.36
C GLY A 219 -4.89 -26.41 25.51
N GLU A 220 -4.99 -27.25 26.53
CA GLU A 220 -4.25 -28.49 26.66
C GLU A 220 -4.55 -29.45 25.54
#